data_08a2cfb8d87f00ca0f4a0a0fa037e7fd
#
_entry.id   08a2cfb8d87f00ca0f4a0a0fa037e7fd
#
_cell.length_a   1.000
_cell.length_b   1.000
_cell.length_c   1.000
_cell.angle_alpha   90.00
_cell.angle_beta   90.00
_cell.angle_gamma   90.00
#
_symmetry.space_group_name_H-M   'P 1'
#
loop_
_entity.id
_entity.type
_entity.pdbx_description
1 polymer ?
#
loop_
_entity_poly.entity_id
_entity_poly.type
_entity_poly.pdbx_seq_one_letter_code
_entity_poly.pdbx_strand_id
1 'polypeptide(L)'
;MDERHAPQVRQLRGLVITQLVTTSVLSAILALALGGTAEPFPPLWALGGLAAVLVAAVVNVERSWTRIPPLPAGLDADTALGASLAHYQRHLARALFVLEIPLLLAILYAFVMSYGGWPVIVLAIATVVVIAVETWPTVRNTTRVATALEADGTPSGLVEAFDS
;
A
#
# COMPACT_ATOMS: atom_id res chain seq x y z
N MET A 1 -20.88 -3.49 15.96
CA MET A 1 -19.38 -3.53 16.07
C MET A 1 -19.03 -3.69 17.54
N ASP A 2 -18.20 -4.66 17.88
CA ASP A 2 -17.69 -4.74 19.25
C ASP A 2 -16.73 -3.57 19.47
N GLU A 3 -16.95 -2.74 20.50
CA GLU A 3 -16.15 -1.54 20.81
C GLU A 3 -14.66 -1.84 20.99
N ARG A 4 -14.31 -3.11 21.22
CA ARG A 4 -12.92 -3.56 21.44
C ARG A 4 -12.03 -3.43 20.21
N HIS A 5 -12.56 -3.64 18.98
CA HIS A 5 -11.78 -3.62 17.75
C HIS A 5 -11.83 -2.28 17.01
N ALA A 6 -12.71 -1.36 17.39
CA ALA A 6 -12.80 -0.03 16.78
C ALA A 6 -11.48 0.77 16.81
N PRO A 7 -10.65 0.70 17.87
CA PRO A 7 -9.34 1.36 17.87
C PRO A 7 -8.39 0.80 16.82
N GLN A 8 -8.39 -0.52 16.59
CA GLN A 8 -7.51 -1.16 15.60
C GLN A 8 -7.89 -0.77 14.17
N VAL A 9 -9.19 -0.74 13.85
CA VAL A 9 -9.67 -0.28 12.53
C VAL A 9 -9.27 1.17 12.26
N ARG A 10 -9.42 2.06 13.27
CA ARG A 10 -8.97 3.46 13.16
C ARG A 10 -7.47 3.57 12.99
N GLN A 11 -6.69 2.74 13.69
CA GLN A 11 -5.24 2.70 13.57
C GLN A 11 -4.81 2.29 12.14
N LEU A 12 -5.46 1.30 11.55
CA LEU A 12 -5.16 0.85 10.17
C LEU A 12 -5.46 1.96 9.14
N ARG A 13 -6.60 2.64 9.25
CA ARG A 13 -6.92 3.80 8.42
C ARG A 13 -5.90 4.94 8.62
N GLY A 14 -5.54 5.22 9.88
CA GLY A 14 -4.54 6.21 10.22
C GLY A 14 -3.16 5.90 9.63
N LEU A 15 -2.75 4.63 9.63
CA LEU A 15 -1.49 4.19 9.03
C LEU A 15 -1.44 4.50 7.53
N VAL A 16 -2.50 4.20 6.78
CA VAL A 16 -2.56 4.51 5.34
C VAL A 16 -2.50 6.02 5.10
N ILE A 17 -3.27 6.82 5.86
CA ILE A 17 -3.26 8.29 5.75
C ILE A 17 -1.85 8.83 6.04
N THR A 18 -1.24 8.39 7.14
CA THR A 18 0.12 8.82 7.51
C THR A 18 1.11 8.49 6.41
N GLN A 19 1.02 7.28 5.84
CA GLN A 19 1.90 6.88 4.74
C GLN A 19 1.70 7.76 3.50
N LEU A 20 0.46 8.00 3.07
CA LEU A 20 0.17 8.86 1.92
C LEU A 20 0.72 10.28 2.13
N VAL A 21 0.51 10.86 3.31
CA VAL A 21 1.02 12.21 3.64
C VAL A 21 2.54 12.21 3.66
N THR A 22 3.17 11.25 4.35
CA THR A 22 4.63 11.16 4.46
C THR A 22 5.28 10.98 3.10
N THR A 23 4.78 10.05 2.28
CA THR A 23 5.29 9.82 0.92
C THR A 23 5.16 11.07 0.06
N SER A 24 4.02 11.77 0.12
CA SER A 24 3.78 12.98 -0.67
C SER A 24 4.73 14.12 -0.24
N VAL A 25 4.80 14.40 1.07
CA VAL A 25 5.62 15.50 1.60
C VAL A 25 7.11 15.23 1.38
N LEU A 26 7.58 14.03 1.71
CA LEU A 26 8.99 13.67 1.54
C LEU A 26 9.41 13.71 0.08
N SER A 27 8.57 13.21 -0.83
CA SER A 27 8.84 13.25 -2.27
C SER A 27 8.90 14.69 -2.79
N ALA A 28 8.01 15.57 -2.33
CA ALA A 28 8.04 16.98 -2.71
C ALA A 28 9.32 17.66 -2.25
N ILE A 29 9.74 17.43 -1.01
CA ILE A 29 11.00 17.97 -0.45
C ILE A 29 12.20 17.46 -1.26
N LEU A 30 12.26 16.15 -1.53
CA LEU A 30 13.36 15.55 -2.30
C LEU A 30 13.39 16.04 -3.73
N ALA A 31 12.24 16.16 -4.40
CA ALA A 31 12.16 16.69 -5.75
C ALA A 31 12.69 18.14 -5.82
N LEU A 32 12.33 18.98 -4.85
CA LEU A 32 12.85 20.36 -4.78
C LEU A 32 14.36 20.38 -4.49
N ALA A 33 14.84 19.54 -3.56
CA ALA A 33 16.26 19.44 -3.22
C ALA A 33 17.12 18.98 -4.41
N LEU A 34 16.55 18.19 -5.34
CA LEU A 34 17.18 17.72 -6.56
C LEU A 34 17.10 18.73 -7.74
N GLY A 35 16.67 19.96 -7.49
CA GLY A 35 16.56 20.99 -8.51
C GLY A 35 15.16 21.14 -9.14
N GLY A 36 14.17 20.44 -8.61
CA GLY A 36 12.78 20.54 -9.06
C GLY A 36 12.61 20.19 -10.53
N THR A 37 12.01 21.10 -11.29
CA THR A 37 11.75 20.97 -12.73
C THR A 37 12.68 21.81 -13.60
N ALA A 38 13.78 22.32 -13.03
CA ALA A 38 14.73 23.17 -13.78
C ALA A 38 15.55 22.37 -14.81
N GLU A 39 15.76 21.09 -14.57
CA GLU A 39 16.51 20.20 -15.45
C GLU A 39 15.64 19.62 -16.58
N PRO A 40 16.24 19.11 -17.66
CA PRO A 40 15.51 18.49 -18.76
C PRO A 40 14.62 17.32 -18.29
N PHE A 41 13.47 17.17 -18.94
CA PHE A 41 12.59 16.03 -18.68
C PHE A 41 13.28 14.71 -19.08
N PRO A 42 13.19 13.65 -18.25
CA PRO A 42 13.84 12.38 -18.53
C PRO A 42 13.25 11.71 -19.79
N PRO A 43 14.06 10.92 -20.52
CA PRO A 43 13.58 10.22 -21.70
C PRO A 43 12.51 9.19 -21.34
N LEU A 44 11.50 9.01 -22.22
CA LEU A 44 10.35 8.16 -21.97
C LEU A 44 10.72 6.69 -21.66
N TRP A 45 11.82 6.18 -22.23
CA TRP A 45 12.27 4.82 -21.92
C TRP A 45 12.69 4.65 -20.46
N ALA A 46 13.29 5.68 -19.85
CA ALA A 46 13.69 5.64 -18.44
C ALA A 46 12.46 5.67 -17.54
N LEU A 47 11.49 6.56 -17.81
CA LEU A 47 10.21 6.58 -17.10
C LEU A 47 9.43 5.28 -17.32
N GLY A 48 9.48 4.72 -18.54
CA GLY A 48 8.89 3.41 -18.85
C GLY A 48 9.49 2.28 -18.01
N GLY A 49 10.81 2.30 -17.80
CA GLY A 49 11.48 1.35 -16.91
C GLY A 49 11.01 1.46 -15.45
N LEU A 50 10.94 2.69 -14.93
CA LEU A 50 10.43 2.93 -13.56
C LEU A 50 8.95 2.57 -13.42
N ALA A 51 8.13 2.88 -14.44
CA ALA A 51 6.72 2.48 -14.47
C ALA A 51 6.56 0.96 -14.50
N ALA A 52 7.41 0.22 -15.23
CA ALA A 52 7.39 -1.24 -15.24
C ALA A 52 7.69 -1.83 -13.85
N VAL A 53 8.60 -1.22 -13.08
CA VAL A 53 8.86 -1.63 -11.69
C VAL A 53 7.63 -1.36 -10.81
N LEU A 54 6.93 -0.23 -11.00
CA LEU A 54 5.70 0.06 -10.26
C LEU A 54 4.61 -0.98 -10.59
N VAL A 55 4.42 -1.32 -11.86
CA VAL A 55 3.48 -2.36 -12.26
C VAL A 55 3.85 -3.72 -11.65
N ALA A 56 5.13 -4.09 -11.63
CA ALA A 56 5.59 -5.31 -10.98
C ALA A 56 5.32 -5.31 -9.47
N ALA A 57 5.49 -4.16 -8.80
CA ALA A 57 5.16 -3.99 -7.39
C ALA A 57 3.65 -4.17 -7.14
N VAL A 58 2.79 -3.56 -7.96
CA VAL A 58 1.33 -3.73 -7.89
C VAL A 58 0.94 -5.21 -8.07
N VAL A 59 1.46 -5.86 -9.09
CA VAL A 59 1.19 -7.30 -9.34
C VAL A 59 1.65 -8.16 -8.17
N ASN A 60 2.78 -7.83 -7.55
CA ASN A 60 3.27 -8.54 -6.36
C ASN A 60 2.31 -8.36 -5.17
N VAL A 61 1.86 -7.13 -4.91
CA VAL A 61 0.88 -6.82 -3.85
C VAL A 61 -0.43 -7.54 -4.11
N GLU A 62 -1.00 -7.45 -5.30
CA GLU A 62 -2.22 -8.14 -5.70
C GLU A 62 -2.14 -9.65 -5.44
N ARG A 63 -1.03 -10.28 -5.84
CA ARG A 63 -0.81 -11.71 -5.59
C ARG A 63 -0.62 -12.03 -4.11
N SER A 64 -0.11 -11.11 -3.31
CA SER A 64 0.11 -11.34 -1.88
C SER A 64 -1.22 -11.41 -1.10
N TRP A 65 -2.23 -10.64 -1.52
CA TRP A 65 -3.55 -10.65 -0.89
C TRP A 65 -4.27 -12.00 -1.03
N THR A 66 -4.03 -12.74 -2.12
CA THR A 66 -4.63 -14.05 -2.37
C THR A 66 -3.87 -15.22 -1.72
N ARG A 67 -2.72 -14.96 -1.08
CA ARG A 67 -1.87 -15.98 -0.44
C ARG A 67 -1.91 -15.91 1.09
N ILE A 68 -2.92 -15.28 1.65
CA ILE A 68 -3.13 -15.25 3.09
C ILE A 68 -3.60 -16.64 3.53
N PRO A 69 -2.98 -17.26 4.54
CA PRO A 69 -3.45 -18.54 5.06
C PRO A 69 -4.84 -18.38 5.69
N PRO A 70 -5.72 -19.38 5.51
CA PRO A 70 -7.05 -19.36 6.10
C PRO A 70 -6.99 -19.37 7.63
N LEU A 71 -8.07 -18.90 8.25
CA LEU A 71 -8.23 -18.95 9.71
C LEU A 71 -8.40 -20.39 10.18
N PRO A 72 -7.83 -20.76 11.34
CA PRO A 72 -8.11 -22.06 11.95
C PRO A 72 -9.60 -22.28 12.20
N ALA A 73 -10.08 -23.49 11.98
CA ALA A 73 -11.45 -23.85 12.26
C ALA A 73 -11.79 -23.78 13.77
N GLY A 74 -13.03 -23.39 14.08
CA GLY A 74 -13.54 -23.41 15.46
C GLY A 74 -13.17 -22.22 16.32
N LEU A 75 -12.65 -21.14 15.73
CA LEU A 75 -12.45 -19.88 16.45
C LEU A 75 -13.81 -19.24 16.78
N ASP A 76 -13.93 -18.65 17.97
CA ASP A 76 -15.04 -17.74 18.27
C ASP A 76 -14.91 -16.44 17.49
N ALA A 77 -16.01 -15.72 17.31
CA ALA A 77 -16.07 -14.55 16.45
C ALA A 77 -15.09 -13.42 16.85
N ASP A 78 -14.87 -13.20 18.15
CA ASP A 78 -13.99 -12.15 18.65
C ASP A 78 -12.52 -12.49 18.37
N THR A 79 -12.11 -13.73 18.63
CA THR A 79 -10.77 -14.24 18.33
C THR A 79 -10.50 -14.27 16.81
N ALA A 80 -11.49 -14.68 16.01
CA ALA A 80 -11.39 -14.70 14.56
C ALA A 80 -11.19 -13.30 13.98
N LEU A 81 -11.97 -12.30 14.46
CA LEU A 81 -11.81 -10.90 14.05
C LEU A 81 -10.44 -10.34 14.45
N GLY A 82 -9.99 -10.58 15.68
CA GLY A 82 -8.67 -10.13 16.14
C GLY A 82 -7.53 -10.72 15.30
N ALA A 83 -7.58 -12.00 14.97
CA ALA A 83 -6.62 -12.67 14.08
C ALA A 83 -6.68 -12.08 12.66
N SER A 84 -7.89 -11.82 12.13
CA SER A 84 -8.10 -11.23 10.81
C SER A 84 -7.49 -9.84 10.69
N LEU A 85 -7.71 -8.98 11.68
CA LEU A 85 -7.12 -7.64 11.73
C LEU A 85 -5.59 -7.69 11.82
N ALA A 86 -5.02 -8.63 12.58
CA ALA A 86 -3.58 -8.82 12.66
C ALA A 86 -2.98 -9.31 11.33
N HIS A 87 -3.67 -10.19 10.60
CA HIS A 87 -3.28 -10.61 9.25
C HIS A 87 -3.36 -9.44 8.26
N TYR A 88 -4.47 -8.69 8.28
CA TYR A 88 -4.65 -7.51 7.44
C TYR A 88 -3.53 -6.48 7.68
N GLN A 89 -3.21 -6.17 8.93
CA GLN A 89 -2.15 -5.22 9.29
C GLN A 89 -0.78 -5.64 8.75
N ARG A 90 -0.41 -6.91 8.88
CA ARG A 90 0.88 -7.42 8.37
C ARG A 90 0.96 -7.32 6.84
N HIS A 91 -0.11 -7.67 6.15
CA HIS A 91 -0.16 -7.57 4.68
C HIS A 91 -0.18 -6.13 4.21
N LEU A 92 -0.90 -5.24 4.91
CA LEU A 92 -0.92 -3.81 4.64
C LEU A 92 0.48 -3.21 4.77
N ALA A 93 1.20 -3.48 5.86
CA ALA A 93 2.56 -3.00 6.07
C ALA A 93 3.51 -3.48 4.96
N ARG A 94 3.41 -4.76 4.56
CA ARG A 94 4.17 -5.31 3.44
C ARG A 94 3.83 -4.64 2.11
N ALA A 95 2.54 -4.43 1.84
CA ALA A 95 2.08 -3.78 0.62
C ALA A 95 2.62 -2.36 0.51
N LEU A 96 2.53 -1.57 1.58
CA LEU A 96 3.07 -0.21 1.65
C LEU A 96 4.58 -0.21 1.33
N PHE A 97 5.35 -1.09 1.97
CA PHE A 97 6.79 -1.19 1.72
C PHE A 97 7.10 -1.56 0.26
N VAL A 98 6.41 -2.54 -0.31
CA VAL A 98 6.65 -2.99 -1.70
C VAL A 98 6.29 -1.89 -2.70
N LEU A 99 5.21 -1.14 -2.47
CA LEU A 99 4.77 -0.07 -3.36
C LEU A 99 5.67 1.18 -3.32
N GLU A 100 6.52 1.33 -2.29
CA GLU A 100 7.51 2.41 -2.23
C GLU A 100 8.81 2.10 -2.96
N ILE A 101 9.11 0.85 -3.26
CA ILE A 101 10.35 0.45 -3.97
C ILE A 101 10.54 1.24 -5.28
N PRO A 102 9.52 1.38 -6.16
CA PRO A 102 9.67 2.15 -7.40
C PRO A 102 10.05 3.61 -7.16
N LEU A 103 9.50 4.23 -6.11
CA LEU A 103 9.82 5.60 -5.74
C LEU A 103 11.27 5.72 -5.22
N LEU A 104 11.73 4.79 -4.41
CA LEU A 104 13.14 4.75 -3.97
C LEU A 104 14.10 4.61 -5.15
N LEU A 105 13.75 3.80 -6.16
CA LEU A 105 14.52 3.68 -7.38
C LEU A 105 14.48 4.98 -8.21
N ALA A 106 13.36 5.69 -8.24
CA ALA A 106 13.27 6.98 -8.91
C ALA A 106 14.15 8.05 -8.23
N ILE A 107 14.19 8.05 -6.89
CA ILE A 107 15.08 8.91 -6.12
C ILE A 107 16.56 8.59 -6.44
N LEU A 108 16.93 7.32 -6.38
CA LEU A 108 18.28 6.88 -6.73
C LEU A 108 18.65 7.27 -8.17
N TYR A 109 17.74 7.06 -9.11
CA TYR A 109 17.92 7.43 -10.51
C TYR A 109 18.12 8.95 -10.68
N ALA A 110 17.34 9.77 -9.97
CA ALA A 110 17.44 11.22 -9.98
C ALA A 110 18.80 11.72 -9.43
N PHE A 111 19.36 11.03 -8.43
CA PHE A 111 20.71 11.34 -7.92
C PHE A 111 21.83 11.01 -8.90
N VAL A 112 21.67 9.96 -9.70
CA VAL A 112 22.72 9.49 -10.64
C VAL A 112 22.64 10.23 -11.96
N MET A 113 21.45 10.62 -12.39
CA MET A 113 21.20 11.26 -13.67
C MET A 113 20.83 12.73 -13.50
N SER A 114 21.24 13.57 -14.43
CA SER A 114 21.00 15.03 -14.41
C SER A 114 19.60 15.39 -14.91
N TYR A 115 18.54 14.81 -14.33
CA TYR A 115 17.15 15.11 -14.67
C TYR A 115 16.40 15.83 -13.53
N GLY A 116 17.13 16.33 -12.54
CA GLY A 116 16.56 17.03 -11.40
C GLY A 116 15.52 16.19 -10.65
N GLY A 117 14.47 16.85 -10.21
CA GLY A 117 13.37 16.21 -9.46
C GLY A 117 12.31 15.47 -10.29
N TRP A 118 12.38 15.52 -11.63
CA TRP A 118 11.34 14.96 -12.50
C TRP A 118 11.04 13.47 -12.26
N PRO A 119 12.03 12.56 -12.15
CA PRO A 119 11.74 11.15 -11.89
C PRO A 119 10.98 10.95 -10.58
N VAL A 120 11.34 11.71 -9.54
CA VAL A 120 10.68 11.65 -8.22
C VAL A 120 9.25 12.17 -8.30
N ILE A 121 9.00 13.30 -8.97
CA ILE A 121 7.66 13.89 -9.11
C ILE A 121 6.71 12.89 -9.81
N VAL A 122 7.13 12.37 -10.97
CA VAL A 122 6.29 11.47 -11.77
C VAL A 122 5.96 10.19 -10.99
N LEU A 123 7.00 9.57 -10.40
CA LEU A 123 6.80 8.32 -9.65
C LEU A 123 6.07 8.54 -8.32
N ALA A 124 6.27 9.66 -7.64
CA ALA A 124 5.54 9.98 -6.41
C ALA A 124 4.05 10.09 -6.65
N ILE A 125 3.62 10.82 -7.69
CA ILE A 125 2.21 10.93 -8.05
C ILE A 125 1.63 9.54 -8.33
N ALA A 126 2.29 8.74 -9.16
CA ALA A 126 1.82 7.40 -9.50
C ALA A 126 1.79 6.48 -8.26
N THR A 127 2.83 6.51 -7.42
CA THR A 127 2.92 5.69 -6.20
C THR A 127 1.84 6.07 -5.19
N VAL A 128 1.60 7.36 -4.95
CA VAL A 128 0.55 7.84 -4.03
C VAL A 128 -0.84 7.37 -4.49
N VAL A 129 -1.14 7.47 -5.79
CA VAL A 129 -2.41 6.99 -6.35
C VAL A 129 -2.53 5.47 -6.15
N VAL A 130 -1.50 4.71 -6.46
CA VAL A 130 -1.49 3.25 -6.30
C VAL A 130 -1.62 2.85 -4.83
N ILE A 131 -0.89 3.49 -3.91
CA ILE A 131 -1.04 3.25 -2.47
C ILE A 131 -2.50 3.52 -2.06
N ALA A 132 -3.09 4.65 -2.46
CA ALA A 132 -4.46 4.97 -2.13
C ALA A 132 -5.46 3.91 -2.62
N VAL A 133 -5.29 3.40 -3.85
CA VAL A 133 -6.20 2.39 -4.44
C VAL A 133 -6.01 1.01 -3.83
N GLU A 134 -4.75 0.57 -3.65
CA GLU A 134 -4.44 -0.81 -3.25
C GLU A 134 -4.49 -1.03 -1.74
N THR A 135 -4.25 0.01 -0.93
CA THR A 135 -4.12 -0.17 0.52
C THR A 135 -5.25 0.45 1.32
N TRP A 136 -6.04 1.36 0.72
CA TRP A 136 -7.22 1.88 1.42
C TRP A 136 -8.21 0.74 1.72
N PRO A 137 -8.72 0.65 2.94
CA PRO A 137 -9.65 -0.42 3.34
C PRO A 137 -11.04 -0.18 2.73
N THR A 138 -11.14 -0.34 1.42
CA THR A 138 -12.41 -0.36 0.68
C THR A 138 -13.07 -1.72 0.82
N VAL A 139 -14.38 -1.81 0.55
CA VAL A 139 -15.12 -3.08 0.47
C VAL A 139 -14.38 -4.07 -0.43
N ARG A 140 -13.84 -3.64 -1.59
CA ARG A 140 -13.04 -4.48 -2.49
C ARG A 140 -11.84 -5.11 -1.78
N ASN A 141 -11.04 -4.31 -1.09
CA ASN A 141 -9.79 -4.78 -0.47
C ASN A 141 -10.07 -5.63 0.78
N THR A 142 -11.06 -5.26 1.59
CA THR A 142 -11.47 -6.04 2.76
C THR A 142 -12.08 -7.37 2.37
N THR A 143 -12.95 -7.41 1.33
CA THR A 143 -13.55 -8.66 0.84
C THR A 143 -12.51 -9.63 0.29
N ARG A 144 -11.48 -9.14 -0.42
CA ARG A 144 -10.38 -10.01 -0.91
C ARG A 144 -9.68 -10.74 0.24
N VAL A 145 -9.36 -10.01 1.30
CA VAL A 145 -8.71 -10.58 2.47
C VAL A 145 -9.65 -11.51 3.21
N ALA A 146 -10.91 -11.10 3.42
CA ALA A 146 -11.92 -11.93 4.04
C ALA A 146 -12.08 -13.26 3.29
N THR A 147 -12.22 -13.23 1.96
CA THR A 147 -12.34 -14.45 1.13
C THR A 147 -11.17 -15.41 1.32
N ALA A 148 -9.94 -14.89 1.42
CA ALA A 148 -8.76 -15.74 1.65
C ALA A 148 -8.75 -16.33 3.07
N LEU A 149 -9.09 -15.52 4.09
CA LEU A 149 -9.14 -15.95 5.49
C LEU A 149 -10.25 -16.96 5.76
N GLU A 150 -11.39 -16.86 5.04
CA GLU A 150 -12.59 -17.68 5.21
C GLU A 150 -12.59 -18.94 4.35
N ALA A 151 -11.50 -19.25 3.66
CA ALA A 151 -11.43 -20.39 2.75
C ALA A 151 -11.75 -21.74 3.43
N ASP A 152 -11.50 -21.87 4.73
CA ASP A 152 -11.81 -23.06 5.52
C ASP A 152 -13.13 -22.94 6.31
N GLY A 153 -13.97 -21.93 5.98
CA GLY A 153 -15.34 -21.79 6.52
C GLY A 153 -15.45 -21.06 7.85
N THR A 154 -14.35 -20.52 8.41
CA THR A 154 -14.40 -19.69 9.63
C THR A 154 -14.66 -18.23 9.25
N PRO A 155 -15.78 -17.60 9.68
CA PRO A 155 -16.07 -16.20 9.37
C PRO A 155 -15.00 -15.27 9.97
N SER A 156 -14.49 -14.33 9.17
CA SER A 156 -13.44 -13.39 9.59
C SER A 156 -13.98 -12.15 10.29
N GLY A 157 -15.25 -11.75 10.02
CA GLY A 157 -15.86 -10.51 10.48
C GLY A 157 -15.17 -9.23 9.96
N LEU A 158 -14.24 -9.36 9.01
CA LEU A 158 -13.39 -8.25 8.58
C LEU A 158 -14.18 -7.18 7.81
N VAL A 159 -15.08 -7.60 6.93
CA VAL A 159 -15.87 -6.67 6.11
C VAL A 159 -16.77 -5.81 6.98
N GLU A 160 -17.51 -6.44 7.89
CA GLU A 160 -18.41 -5.76 8.83
C GLU A 160 -17.66 -4.78 9.76
N ALA A 161 -16.42 -5.12 10.14
CA ALA A 161 -15.60 -4.27 11.00
C ALA A 161 -15.17 -2.96 10.29
N PHE A 162 -15.02 -2.97 8.97
CA PHE A 162 -14.65 -1.78 8.22
C PHE A 162 -15.85 -0.98 7.69
N ASP A 163 -17.05 -1.58 7.60
CA ASP A 163 -18.28 -0.93 7.14
C ASP A 163 -19.03 -0.17 8.26
N SER A 164 -18.60 -0.31 9.51
CA SER A 164 -19.27 0.24 10.70
C SER A 164 -18.77 1.65 11.10
#